data_50b060f135b9e07afd6d724b64ead9d0
#
_entry.id   50b060f135b9e07afd6d724b64ead9d0
#
_cell.length_a   1.000
_cell.length_b   1.000
_cell.length_c   1.000
_cell.angle_alpha   90.00
_cell.angle_beta   90.00
_cell.angle_gamma   90.00
#
_symmetry.space_group_name_H-M   'P 1'
#
loop_
_entity.id
_entity.type
_entity.pdbx_description
1 polymer ?
#
loop_
_entity_poly.entity_id
_entity_poly.type
_entity_poly.pdbx_seq_one_letter_code
_entity_poly.pdbx_strand_id
1 'polypeptide(L)'
;PSPYQPRREFDEKKLEELASSIKSHGLLQPVVIRVRPDGAYELIAGERRLRASALAGLDEIPAIVENVSDKDASTFALIENLQREDLNPLEEASGYHRLQEEFGLTQDDLAKLVGKSRSTVANSIRLLSLGARSKQLLQSGHLEMGHARALLALNGVEQDKIAELIANRKHSVRQAEKLIRSMTLGSRDQNKTGKKRTR
;
A
#
# COMPACT_ATOMS: atom_id res chain seq x y z
N PRO A 1 -9.12 -11.26 -12.67
CA PRO A 1 -10.10 -10.31 -12.15
C PRO A 1 -10.96 -10.98 -11.10
N SER A 2 -10.90 -10.51 -9.84
CA SER A 2 -11.71 -11.04 -8.73
C SER A 2 -13.19 -10.63 -8.91
N PRO A 3 -14.16 -11.54 -8.75
CA PRO A 3 -15.58 -11.24 -8.95
C PRO A 3 -16.24 -10.45 -7.80
N TYR A 4 -15.49 -10.03 -6.78
CA TYR A 4 -15.99 -9.26 -5.64
C TYR A 4 -15.36 -7.87 -5.56
N GLN A 5 -15.79 -6.94 -6.42
CA GLN A 5 -15.48 -5.51 -6.25
C GLN A 5 -16.76 -4.67 -6.39
N PRO A 6 -17.39 -4.24 -5.25
CA PRO A 6 -18.45 -3.22 -5.27
C PRO A 6 -17.95 -1.84 -5.77
N ARG A 7 -16.64 -1.69 -6.03
CA ARG A 7 -16.00 -0.46 -6.53
C ARG A 7 -16.21 -0.19 -8.02
N ARG A 8 -16.62 -1.16 -8.84
CA ARG A 8 -16.76 -0.96 -10.29
C ARG A 8 -17.88 0.03 -10.65
N GLU A 9 -19.01 -0.03 -10.00
CA GLU A 9 -20.14 0.87 -10.30
C GLU A 9 -19.90 2.33 -9.88
N PHE A 10 -19.22 2.56 -8.74
CA PHE A 10 -18.85 3.92 -8.30
C PHE A 10 -17.75 4.53 -9.17
N ASP A 11 -16.84 3.73 -9.70
CA ASP A 11 -15.81 4.19 -10.61
C ASP A 11 -16.37 4.51 -12.01
N GLU A 12 -17.37 3.79 -12.48
CA GLU A 12 -18.03 4.04 -13.76
C GLU A 12 -18.79 5.36 -13.76
N LYS A 13 -19.61 5.66 -12.77
CA LYS A 13 -20.31 6.96 -12.66
C LYS A 13 -19.35 8.14 -12.62
N LYS A 14 -18.31 8.07 -11.81
CA LYS A 14 -17.28 9.12 -11.76
C LYS A 14 -16.50 9.26 -13.06
N LEU A 15 -16.38 8.19 -13.83
CA LEU A 15 -15.74 8.22 -15.13
C LEU A 15 -16.67 8.87 -16.17
N GLU A 16 -17.97 8.58 -16.14
CA GLU A 16 -18.99 9.22 -16.98
C GLU A 16 -19.14 10.72 -16.70
N GLU A 17 -19.13 11.12 -15.42
CA GLU A 17 -19.12 12.53 -15.02
C GLU A 17 -17.90 13.26 -15.58
N LEU A 18 -16.73 12.65 -15.48
CA LEU A 18 -15.49 13.20 -16.05
C LEU A 18 -15.57 13.27 -17.58
N ALA A 19 -16.10 12.24 -18.25
CA ALA A 19 -16.30 12.22 -19.69
C ALA A 19 -17.26 13.33 -20.15
N SER A 20 -18.35 13.55 -19.41
CA SER A 20 -19.29 14.65 -19.68
C SER A 20 -18.63 16.02 -19.54
N SER A 21 -17.81 16.21 -18.50
CA SER A 21 -17.04 17.44 -18.30
C SER A 21 -16.03 17.66 -19.43
N ILE A 22 -15.30 16.61 -19.83
CA ILE A 22 -14.33 16.68 -20.94
C ILE A 22 -15.02 16.99 -22.25
N LYS A 23 -16.20 16.42 -22.51
CA LYS A 23 -16.98 16.70 -23.71
C LYS A 23 -17.40 18.18 -23.79
N SER A 24 -17.70 18.79 -22.66
CA SER A 24 -18.18 20.20 -22.58
C SER A 24 -17.05 21.22 -22.60
N HIS A 25 -15.92 20.93 -21.98
CA HIS A 25 -14.86 21.91 -21.73
C HIS A 25 -13.49 21.51 -22.32
N GLY A 26 -13.41 20.33 -22.94
CA GLY A 26 -12.14 19.75 -23.37
C GLY A 26 -11.34 19.18 -22.20
N LEU A 27 -10.21 18.59 -22.49
CA LEU A 27 -9.27 18.08 -21.49
C LEU A 27 -8.36 19.21 -21.00
N LEU A 28 -8.63 19.76 -19.81
CA LEU A 28 -7.90 20.90 -19.23
C LEU A 28 -6.48 20.52 -18.78
N GLN A 29 -6.29 19.31 -18.28
CA GLN A 29 -4.99 18.81 -17.85
C GLN A 29 -4.51 17.72 -18.80
N PRO A 30 -3.34 17.87 -19.45
CA PRO A 30 -2.81 16.88 -20.36
C PRO A 30 -2.51 15.55 -19.63
N VAL A 31 -2.52 14.46 -20.39
CA VAL A 31 -1.95 13.18 -19.94
C VAL A 31 -0.44 13.22 -20.06
N VAL A 32 0.27 12.36 -19.34
CA VAL A 32 1.74 12.23 -19.45
C VAL A 32 2.04 10.91 -20.14
N ILE A 33 2.81 10.99 -21.23
CA ILE A 33 3.22 9.84 -22.05
C ILE A 33 4.73 9.83 -22.23
N ARG A 34 5.26 8.68 -22.66
CA ARG A 34 6.62 8.56 -23.18
C ARG A 34 6.61 7.88 -24.55
N VAL A 35 7.69 8.08 -25.28
CA VAL A 35 7.95 7.33 -26.51
C VAL A 35 8.79 6.11 -26.14
N ARG A 36 8.30 4.93 -26.49
CA ARG A 36 9.03 3.68 -26.34
C ARG A 36 10.08 3.53 -27.44
N PRO A 37 11.09 2.63 -27.27
CA PRO A 37 12.10 2.38 -28.30
C PRO A 37 11.52 1.92 -29.66
N ASP A 38 10.35 1.31 -29.65
CA ASP A 38 9.61 0.89 -30.87
C ASP A 38 8.80 2.02 -31.51
N GLY A 39 8.89 3.25 -30.99
CA GLY A 39 8.16 4.43 -31.45
C GLY A 39 6.71 4.52 -30.95
N ALA A 40 6.22 3.54 -30.21
CA ALA A 40 4.87 3.58 -29.62
C ALA A 40 4.81 4.51 -28.43
N TYR A 41 3.65 5.13 -28.23
CA TYR A 41 3.37 5.93 -27.04
C TYR A 41 2.92 5.04 -25.89
N GLU A 42 3.47 5.29 -24.70
CA GLU A 42 3.06 4.63 -23.47
C GLU A 42 2.62 5.66 -22.43
N LEU A 43 1.44 5.44 -21.85
CA LEU A 43 0.91 6.31 -20.82
C LEU A 43 1.67 6.12 -19.51
N ILE A 44 2.19 7.22 -18.95
CA ILE A 44 2.84 7.25 -17.62
C ILE A 44 1.80 7.63 -16.55
N ALA A 45 1.00 8.69 -16.81
CA ALA A 45 0.00 9.18 -15.86
C ALA A 45 -1.23 9.74 -16.58
N GLY A 46 -2.39 9.59 -15.94
CA GLY A 46 -3.65 10.12 -16.46
C GLY A 46 -4.60 9.09 -17.06
N GLU A 47 -4.55 7.81 -16.64
CA GLU A 47 -5.40 6.72 -17.12
C GLU A 47 -6.90 7.07 -17.11
N ARG A 48 -7.40 7.68 -16.02
CA ARG A 48 -8.80 8.10 -15.94
C ARG A 48 -9.16 9.16 -16.97
N ARG A 49 -8.24 10.12 -17.21
CA ARG A 49 -8.40 11.17 -18.23
C ARG A 49 -8.41 10.60 -19.63
N LEU A 50 -7.51 9.67 -19.92
CA LEU A 50 -7.47 8.97 -21.21
C LEU A 50 -8.78 8.20 -21.48
N ARG A 51 -9.24 7.41 -20.51
CA ARG A 51 -10.50 6.65 -20.63
C ARG A 51 -11.71 7.56 -20.76
N ALA A 52 -11.80 8.62 -19.97
CA ALA A 52 -12.90 9.57 -20.01
C ALA A 52 -12.92 10.35 -21.35
N SER A 53 -11.76 10.68 -21.91
CA SER A 53 -11.63 11.31 -23.23
C SER A 53 -12.11 10.40 -24.35
N ALA A 54 -11.77 9.11 -24.30
CA ALA A 54 -12.27 8.12 -25.24
C ALA A 54 -13.81 7.96 -25.14
N LEU A 55 -14.37 7.94 -23.91
CA LEU A 55 -15.83 7.93 -23.70
C LEU A 55 -16.50 9.22 -24.17
N ALA A 56 -15.80 10.35 -24.08
CA ALA A 56 -16.28 11.63 -24.62
C ALA A 56 -16.24 11.72 -26.15
N GLY A 57 -15.62 10.73 -26.81
CA GLY A 57 -15.49 10.67 -28.27
C GLY A 57 -14.42 11.59 -28.85
N LEU A 58 -13.35 11.89 -28.08
CA LEU A 58 -12.23 12.68 -28.56
C LEU A 58 -11.24 11.78 -29.30
N ASP A 59 -10.89 12.12 -30.53
CA ASP A 59 -9.87 11.42 -31.33
C ASP A 59 -8.45 11.80 -30.90
N GLU A 60 -8.26 13.03 -30.42
CA GLU A 60 -6.98 13.56 -29.98
C GLU A 60 -7.10 14.23 -28.62
N ILE A 61 -6.08 14.08 -27.79
CA ILE A 61 -5.98 14.71 -26.47
C ILE A 61 -4.60 15.34 -26.27
N PRO A 62 -4.50 16.43 -25.51
CA PRO A 62 -3.22 17.02 -25.17
C PRO A 62 -2.41 16.07 -24.28
N ALA A 63 -1.15 15.88 -24.63
CA ALA A 63 -0.21 15.02 -23.91
C ALA A 63 1.13 15.74 -23.73
N ILE A 64 1.74 15.55 -22.57
CA ILE A 64 3.13 15.92 -22.29
C ILE A 64 3.99 14.69 -22.58
N VAL A 65 4.97 14.84 -23.45
CA VAL A 65 5.93 13.77 -23.76
C VAL A 65 7.12 13.92 -22.84
N GLU A 66 7.30 12.95 -21.95
CA GLU A 66 8.44 12.87 -21.05
C GLU A 66 9.48 11.87 -21.60
N ASN A 67 10.73 12.29 -21.61
CA ASN A 67 11.83 11.41 -22.02
C ASN A 67 12.42 10.70 -20.79
N VAL A 68 11.70 9.71 -20.31
CA VAL A 68 12.07 8.96 -19.11
C VAL A 68 12.44 7.51 -19.45
N SER A 69 13.39 6.94 -18.72
CA SER A 69 13.76 5.53 -18.86
C SER A 69 12.59 4.61 -18.46
N ASP A 70 12.64 3.34 -18.88
CA ASP A 70 11.65 2.32 -18.45
C ASP A 70 11.57 2.23 -16.92
N LYS A 71 12.71 2.35 -16.26
CA LYS A 71 12.82 2.33 -14.81
C LYS A 71 12.11 3.53 -14.18
N ASP A 72 12.35 4.73 -14.70
CA ASP A 72 11.74 5.96 -14.16
C ASP A 72 10.24 5.99 -14.41
N ALA A 73 9.78 5.58 -15.60
CA ALA A 73 8.36 5.51 -15.92
C ALA A 73 7.61 4.54 -14.99
N SER A 74 8.20 3.36 -14.73
CA SER A 74 7.65 2.39 -13.78
C SER A 74 7.64 2.93 -12.35
N THR A 75 8.68 3.68 -11.97
CA THR A 75 8.76 4.37 -10.67
C THR A 75 7.65 5.40 -10.53
N PHE A 76 7.43 6.26 -11.52
CA PHE A 76 6.36 7.28 -11.49
C PHE A 76 4.97 6.64 -11.40
N ALA A 77 4.70 5.60 -12.17
CA ALA A 77 3.43 4.89 -12.12
C ALA A 77 3.18 4.24 -10.74
N LEU A 78 4.22 3.69 -10.11
CA LEU A 78 4.11 3.10 -8.77
C LEU A 78 3.91 4.17 -7.70
N ILE A 79 4.58 5.31 -7.80
CA ILE A 79 4.42 6.45 -6.90
C ILE A 79 3.01 7.03 -7.00
N GLU A 80 2.51 7.26 -8.22
CA GLU A 80 1.15 7.76 -8.43
C GLU A 80 0.12 6.84 -7.78
N ASN A 81 0.26 5.53 -7.99
CA ASN A 81 -0.61 4.55 -7.36
C ASN A 81 -0.49 4.54 -5.82
N LEU A 82 0.70 4.79 -5.29
CA LEU A 82 0.96 4.86 -3.85
C LEU A 82 0.39 6.12 -3.19
N GLN A 83 0.19 7.21 -3.93
CA GLN A 83 -0.41 8.45 -3.45
C GLN A 83 -1.95 8.42 -3.42
N ARG A 84 -2.56 7.29 -3.77
CA ARG A 84 -4.02 7.14 -3.67
C ARG A 84 -4.45 7.13 -2.21
N GLU A 85 -5.52 7.87 -1.90
CA GLU A 85 -6.06 8.01 -0.53
C GLU A 85 -6.74 6.73 0.00
N ASP A 86 -7.02 5.77 -0.88
CA ASP A 86 -7.83 4.60 -0.58
C ASP A 86 -7.04 3.29 -0.44
N LEU A 87 -5.70 3.37 -0.35
CA LEU A 87 -4.85 2.20 -0.14
C LEU A 87 -5.04 1.61 1.27
N ASN A 88 -5.17 0.28 1.33
CA ASN A 88 -5.08 -0.38 2.62
C ASN A 88 -3.62 -0.43 3.12
N PRO A 89 -3.39 -0.60 4.44
CA PRO A 89 -2.04 -0.58 5.02
C PRO A 89 -1.06 -1.60 4.43
N LEU A 90 -1.53 -2.75 3.95
CA LEU A 90 -0.67 -3.77 3.35
C LEU A 90 -0.36 -3.47 1.87
N GLU A 91 -1.27 -2.83 1.15
CA GLU A 91 -1.02 -2.33 -0.20
C GLU A 91 0.05 -1.22 -0.17
N GLU A 92 -0.10 -0.28 0.76
CA GLU A 92 0.90 0.76 1.00
C GLU A 92 2.27 0.16 1.33
N ALA A 93 2.32 -0.79 2.26
CA ALA A 93 3.54 -1.49 2.64
C ALA A 93 4.19 -2.21 1.45
N SER A 94 3.38 -2.88 0.62
CA SER A 94 3.84 -3.57 -0.59
C SER A 94 4.40 -2.60 -1.62
N GLY A 95 3.76 -1.43 -1.80
CA GLY A 95 4.26 -0.36 -2.66
C GLY A 95 5.63 0.16 -2.22
N TYR A 96 5.81 0.44 -0.92
CA TYR A 96 7.12 0.85 -0.38
C TYR A 96 8.19 -0.21 -0.56
N HIS A 97 7.86 -1.46 -0.28
CA HIS A 97 8.81 -2.57 -0.45
C HIS A 97 9.24 -2.72 -1.91
N ARG A 98 8.30 -2.65 -2.87
CA ARG A 98 8.61 -2.70 -4.29
C ARG A 98 9.51 -1.55 -4.72
N LEU A 99 9.26 -0.33 -4.25
CA LEU A 99 10.12 0.82 -4.54
C LEU A 99 11.55 0.64 -4.01
N GLN A 100 11.72 -0.02 -2.86
CA GLN A 100 13.04 -0.38 -2.35
C GLN A 100 13.73 -1.45 -3.21
N GLU A 101 13.06 -2.58 -3.47
CA GLU A 101 13.66 -3.74 -4.14
C GLU A 101 13.91 -3.50 -5.64
N GLU A 102 12.92 -2.93 -6.35
CA GLU A 102 12.99 -2.78 -7.80
C GLU A 102 13.78 -1.52 -8.22
N PHE A 103 13.72 -0.46 -7.41
CA PHE A 103 14.29 0.85 -7.78
C PHE A 103 15.46 1.29 -6.90
N GLY A 104 15.72 0.59 -5.80
CA GLY A 104 16.84 0.85 -4.90
C GLY A 104 16.66 2.10 -4.03
N LEU A 105 15.41 2.56 -3.85
CA LEU A 105 15.12 3.71 -3.00
C LEU A 105 15.32 3.36 -1.53
N THR A 106 15.96 4.26 -0.79
CA THR A 106 16.08 4.12 0.66
C THR A 106 14.78 4.48 1.37
N GLN A 107 14.63 4.06 2.64
CA GLN A 107 13.47 4.46 3.45
C GLN A 107 13.40 5.98 3.65
N ASP A 108 14.53 6.67 3.63
CA ASP A 108 14.60 8.14 3.70
C ASP A 108 14.09 8.79 2.41
N ASP A 109 14.46 8.24 1.25
CA ASP A 109 13.96 8.71 -0.04
C ASP A 109 12.44 8.50 -0.16
N LEU A 110 11.95 7.33 0.23
CA LEU A 110 10.52 7.04 0.28
C LEU A 110 9.77 8.00 1.20
N ALA A 111 10.31 8.26 2.39
CA ALA A 111 9.70 9.17 3.36
C ALA A 111 9.53 10.58 2.78
N LYS A 112 10.58 11.11 2.15
CA LYS A 112 10.54 12.42 1.46
C LYS A 112 9.52 12.42 0.32
N LEU A 113 9.49 11.37 -0.47
CA LEU A 113 8.64 11.24 -1.65
C LEU A 113 7.16 11.20 -1.31
N VAL A 114 6.78 10.53 -0.19
CA VAL A 114 5.38 10.41 0.23
C VAL A 114 4.97 11.37 1.34
N GLY A 115 5.86 12.28 1.76
CA GLY A 115 5.59 13.27 2.80
C GLY A 115 5.37 12.66 4.19
N LYS A 116 5.97 11.50 4.47
CA LYS A 116 5.87 10.78 5.77
C LYS A 116 7.22 10.75 6.48
N SER A 117 7.23 10.35 7.75
CA SER A 117 8.48 10.10 8.45
C SER A 117 9.11 8.76 8.02
N ARG A 118 10.44 8.67 8.06
CA ARG A 118 11.18 7.42 7.84
C ARG A 118 10.65 6.28 8.73
N SER A 119 10.37 6.58 10.00
CA SER A 119 9.85 5.59 10.94
C SER A 119 8.45 5.08 10.54
N THR A 120 7.62 5.93 9.94
CA THR A 120 6.32 5.54 9.42
C THR A 120 6.48 4.56 8.25
N VAL A 121 7.33 4.88 7.28
CA VAL A 121 7.65 4.00 6.14
C VAL A 121 8.21 2.66 6.60
N ALA A 122 9.21 2.68 7.51
CA ALA A 122 9.78 1.47 8.07
C ALA A 122 8.73 0.58 8.78
N ASN A 123 7.85 1.19 9.57
CA ASN A 123 6.77 0.47 10.25
C ASN A 123 5.74 -0.09 9.27
N SER A 124 5.40 0.61 8.20
CA SER A 124 4.53 0.08 7.15
C SER A 124 5.16 -1.15 6.48
N ILE A 125 6.40 -1.07 6.05
CA ILE A 125 7.09 -2.20 5.42
C ILE A 125 7.16 -3.42 6.34
N ARG A 126 7.38 -3.23 7.64
CA ARG A 126 7.38 -4.32 8.62
C ARG A 126 6.07 -5.08 8.71
N LEU A 127 4.92 -4.49 8.32
CA LEU A 127 3.64 -5.20 8.27
C LEU A 127 3.66 -6.40 7.32
N LEU A 128 4.54 -6.38 6.32
CA LEU A 128 4.68 -7.51 5.38
C LEU A 128 5.21 -8.78 6.06
N SER A 129 5.85 -8.67 7.23
CA SER A 129 6.29 -9.82 8.02
C SER A 129 5.23 -10.39 8.97
N LEU A 130 4.00 -9.83 8.98
CA LEU A 130 2.89 -10.42 9.71
C LEU A 130 2.50 -11.78 9.14
N GLY A 131 2.01 -12.68 10.00
CA GLY A 131 1.40 -13.95 9.61
C GLY A 131 0.17 -13.75 8.73
N ALA A 132 -0.20 -14.78 7.99
CA ALA A 132 -1.29 -14.71 7.02
C ALA A 132 -2.62 -14.32 7.69
N ARG A 133 -2.90 -14.88 8.85
CA ARG A 133 -4.14 -14.60 9.60
C ARG A 133 -4.16 -13.17 10.14
N SER A 134 -3.04 -12.70 10.67
CA SER A 134 -2.88 -11.32 11.16
C SER A 134 -3.08 -10.31 10.02
N LYS A 135 -2.53 -10.57 8.83
CA LYS A 135 -2.76 -9.75 7.62
C LYS A 135 -4.23 -9.70 7.22
N GLN A 136 -4.90 -10.84 7.19
CA GLN A 136 -6.31 -10.93 6.86
C GLN A 136 -7.19 -10.11 7.82
N LEU A 137 -6.93 -10.20 9.13
CA LEU A 137 -7.66 -9.44 10.15
C LEU A 137 -7.39 -7.93 10.02
N LEU A 138 -6.18 -7.52 9.65
CA LEU A 138 -5.86 -6.12 9.37
C LEU A 138 -6.59 -5.61 8.12
N GLN A 139 -6.60 -6.38 7.04
CA GLN A 139 -7.29 -6.02 5.79
C GLN A 139 -8.80 -5.90 5.96
N SER A 140 -9.40 -6.77 6.79
CA SER A 140 -10.84 -6.75 7.07
C SER A 140 -11.25 -5.71 8.12
N GLY A 141 -10.31 -4.91 8.65
CA GLY A 141 -10.58 -3.87 9.65
C GLY A 141 -10.86 -4.40 11.06
N HIS A 142 -10.67 -5.71 11.32
CA HIS A 142 -10.80 -6.28 12.67
C HIS A 142 -9.60 -5.94 13.57
N LEU A 143 -8.48 -5.56 12.96
CA LEU A 143 -7.30 -5.03 13.64
C LEU A 143 -6.97 -3.65 13.08
N GLU A 144 -6.50 -2.77 13.95
CA GLU A 144 -5.95 -1.47 13.59
C GLU A 144 -4.43 -1.55 13.41
N MET A 145 -3.83 -0.52 12.80
CA MET A 145 -2.37 -0.40 12.62
C MET A 145 -1.58 -0.53 13.93
N GLY A 146 -2.13 -0.03 15.03
CA GLY A 146 -1.50 -0.16 16.35
C GLY A 146 -1.41 -1.61 16.81
N HIS A 147 -2.49 -2.38 16.63
CA HIS A 147 -2.51 -3.82 16.92
C HIS A 147 -1.48 -4.58 16.06
N ALA A 148 -1.47 -4.30 14.75
CA ALA A 148 -0.53 -4.93 13.82
C ALA A 148 0.94 -4.67 14.21
N ARG A 149 1.28 -3.43 14.58
CA ARG A 149 2.63 -3.09 15.06
C ARG A 149 3.02 -3.83 16.34
N ALA A 150 2.09 -3.93 17.31
CA ALA A 150 2.35 -4.66 18.54
C ALA A 150 2.58 -6.17 18.25
N LEU A 151 1.80 -6.76 17.36
CA LEU A 151 1.91 -8.16 16.95
C LEU A 151 3.26 -8.50 16.30
N LEU A 152 3.98 -7.54 15.72
CA LEU A 152 5.32 -7.74 15.17
C LEU A 152 6.39 -8.13 16.21
N ALA A 153 6.07 -8.03 17.52
CA ALA A 153 6.93 -8.52 18.58
C ALA A 153 6.81 -10.05 18.78
N LEU A 154 5.82 -10.69 18.20
CA LEU A 154 5.56 -12.12 18.25
C LEU A 154 5.89 -12.75 16.89
N ASN A 155 6.12 -14.06 16.86
CA ASN A 155 6.46 -14.80 15.65
C ASN A 155 5.50 -15.96 15.39
N GLY A 156 5.31 -16.28 14.11
CA GLY A 156 4.66 -17.50 13.64
C GLY A 156 3.25 -17.72 14.19
N VAL A 157 2.99 -18.93 14.65
CA VAL A 157 1.67 -19.39 15.11
C VAL A 157 1.17 -18.62 16.35
N GLU A 158 2.07 -18.19 17.22
CA GLU A 158 1.71 -17.41 18.39
C GLU A 158 1.15 -16.04 18.00
N GLN A 159 1.77 -15.37 17.02
CA GLN A 159 1.31 -14.09 16.50
C GLN A 159 -0.13 -14.18 15.99
N ASP A 160 -0.44 -15.19 15.17
CA ASP A 160 -1.77 -15.36 14.58
C ASP A 160 -2.84 -15.70 15.63
N LYS A 161 -2.51 -16.53 16.62
CA LYS A 161 -3.41 -16.81 17.77
C LYS A 161 -3.75 -15.57 18.57
N ILE A 162 -2.74 -14.74 18.85
CA ILE A 162 -2.95 -13.50 19.61
C ILE A 162 -3.71 -12.47 18.76
N ALA A 163 -3.47 -12.41 17.46
CA ALA A 163 -4.24 -11.57 16.55
C ALA A 163 -5.74 -11.92 16.59
N GLU A 164 -6.09 -13.19 16.55
CA GLU A 164 -7.48 -13.64 16.68
C GLU A 164 -8.08 -13.29 18.05
N LEU A 165 -7.31 -13.49 19.11
CA LEU A 165 -7.78 -13.15 20.46
C LEU A 165 -8.06 -11.66 20.61
N ILE A 166 -7.19 -10.79 20.09
CA ILE A 166 -7.37 -9.33 20.07
C ILE A 166 -8.61 -8.96 19.30
N ALA A 167 -8.79 -9.50 18.09
CA ALA A 167 -9.94 -9.24 17.21
C ALA A 167 -11.26 -9.69 17.87
N ASN A 168 -11.32 -10.93 18.38
CA ASN A 168 -12.53 -11.51 18.97
C ASN A 168 -12.96 -10.79 20.25
N ARG A 169 -12.01 -10.35 21.08
CA ARG A 169 -12.28 -9.63 22.33
C ARG A 169 -12.38 -8.12 22.14
N LYS A 170 -12.21 -7.62 20.93
CA LYS A 170 -12.21 -6.17 20.60
C LYS A 170 -11.30 -5.37 21.54
N HIS A 171 -10.10 -5.89 21.81
CA HIS A 171 -9.13 -5.19 22.66
C HIS A 171 -8.74 -3.86 22.02
N SER A 172 -8.58 -2.82 22.84
CA SER A 172 -7.93 -1.59 22.41
C SER A 172 -6.44 -1.81 22.14
N VAL A 173 -5.81 -0.94 21.35
CA VAL A 173 -4.37 -1.00 21.07
C VAL A 173 -3.54 -1.09 22.35
N ARG A 174 -3.87 -0.28 23.38
CA ARG A 174 -3.18 -0.30 24.68
C ARG A 174 -3.33 -1.63 25.41
N GLN A 175 -4.49 -2.27 25.33
CA GLN A 175 -4.71 -3.59 25.95
C GLN A 175 -3.91 -4.67 25.21
N ALA A 176 -3.88 -4.63 23.88
CA ALA A 176 -3.09 -5.54 23.07
C ALA A 176 -1.58 -5.38 23.32
N GLU A 177 -1.07 -4.16 23.39
CA GLU A 177 0.33 -3.90 23.74
C GLU A 177 0.70 -4.45 25.12
N LYS A 178 -0.16 -4.24 26.13
CA LYS A 178 0.06 -4.77 27.49
C LYS A 178 0.06 -6.30 27.49
N LEU A 179 -0.87 -6.93 26.78
CA LEU A 179 -0.95 -8.39 26.64
C LEU A 179 0.33 -8.95 26.02
N ILE A 180 0.73 -8.41 24.88
CA ILE A 180 1.90 -8.87 24.13
C ILE A 180 3.18 -8.66 24.95
N ARG A 181 3.30 -7.52 25.63
CA ARG A 181 4.45 -7.23 26.50
C ARG A 181 4.56 -8.22 27.67
N SER A 182 3.46 -8.61 28.29
CA SER A 182 3.49 -9.62 29.37
C SER A 182 3.97 -10.98 28.87
N MET A 183 3.58 -11.37 27.64
CA MET A 183 4.02 -12.63 27.02
C MET A 183 5.50 -12.62 26.68
N THR A 184 6.00 -11.54 26.06
CA THR A 184 7.42 -11.42 25.70
C THR A 184 8.35 -11.34 26.89
N LEU A 185 7.93 -10.78 28.00
CA LEU A 185 8.70 -10.76 29.25
C LEU A 185 8.74 -12.15 29.91
N GLY A 186 7.60 -12.86 29.96
CA GLY A 186 7.53 -14.22 30.51
C GLY A 186 8.38 -15.24 29.74
N SER A 187 8.46 -15.12 28.43
CA SER A 187 9.30 -15.98 27.57
C SER A 187 10.80 -15.73 27.76
N ARG A 188 11.21 -14.50 28.14
CA ARG A 188 12.62 -14.18 28.41
C ARG A 188 13.12 -14.76 29.73
N ASP A 189 12.28 -14.85 30.77
CA ASP A 189 12.66 -15.41 32.06
C ASP A 189 12.77 -16.94 32.03
N GLN A 190 11.95 -17.63 31.25
CA GLN A 190 12.05 -19.09 31.08
C GLN A 190 13.33 -19.50 30.34
N ASN A 191 13.82 -18.68 29.39
CA ASN A 191 15.06 -18.98 28.63
C ASN A 191 16.34 -18.71 29.50
N LYS A 192 16.24 -17.89 30.58
CA LYS A 192 17.37 -17.65 31.48
C LYS A 192 17.52 -18.77 32.53
N THR A 193 16.43 -19.40 32.91
CA THR A 193 16.45 -20.50 33.91
C THR A 193 16.88 -21.84 33.27
N GLY A 194 16.65 -22.05 31.98
CA GLY A 194 17.09 -23.27 31.27
C GLY A 194 18.60 -23.39 31.07
N LYS A 195 19.33 -22.27 31.04
CA LYS A 195 20.80 -22.26 30.85
C LYS A 195 21.63 -22.43 32.13
N LYS A 196 21.01 -22.49 33.31
CA LYS A 196 21.71 -22.68 34.60
C LYS A 196 21.72 -24.13 35.12
N ARG A 197 21.21 -25.10 34.37
CA ARG A 197 21.09 -26.50 34.81
C ARG A 197 22.02 -27.51 34.11
N THR A 198 23.06 -27.03 33.42
CA THR A 198 24.11 -27.90 32.87
C THR A 198 25.47 -27.35 33.28
N ARG A 199 25.85 -27.62 34.50
CA ARG A 199 27.24 -27.66 35.00
C ARG A 199 27.31 -28.65 36.14
#